data_97548cfb1391539cf58ef88680f12d81
#
_entry.id   97548cfb1391539cf58ef88680f12d81
#
_cell.length_a   1.000
_cell.length_b   1.000
_cell.length_c   1.000
_cell.angle_alpha   90.00
_cell.angle_beta   90.00
_cell.angle_gamma   90.00
#
_symmetry.space_group_name_H-M   'P 1'
#
loop_
_entity.id
_entity.type
_entity.pdbx_description
1 polymer ?
#
loop_
_entity_poly.entity_id
_entity_poly.type
_entity_poly.pdbx_seq_one_letter_code
_entity_poly.pdbx_strand_id
1 'polypeptide(L)'
;MVSFDLRHAWTELLPGQPALGAELLARWSEPHRRYHDTSHLAAALESLAELGGAARVERLAIWFHDAVHTGRPGADERDSAELARTRLSSAGLHPHDTAEVARLVLVTVHHSPTPGDPAGARVSDADLAVLGSDPIAYAASVAALRAEATGTPEDVWRETRLNRLAELLTTEPLFHTATGRHRWLVRARANLLAEQQELLDAT
;
A
#
# COMPACT_ATOMS: atom_id res chain seq x y z
N MET A 1 19.50 -4.32 11.34
CA MET A 1 18.10 -4.67 11.08
C MET A 1 18.06 -5.93 10.24
N VAL A 2 17.30 -6.95 10.65
CA VAL A 2 17.07 -8.14 9.81
C VAL A 2 16.13 -7.69 8.69
N SER A 3 16.57 -7.81 7.44
CA SER A 3 15.72 -7.50 6.28
C SER A 3 14.55 -8.48 6.24
N PHE A 4 13.34 -7.99 6.04
CA PHE A 4 12.16 -8.84 5.87
C PHE A 4 12.33 -9.73 4.63
N ASP A 5 12.32 -11.05 4.84
CA ASP A 5 12.52 -12.01 3.74
C ASP A 5 11.20 -12.28 3.01
N LEU A 6 10.94 -11.53 1.97
CA LEU A 6 9.75 -11.66 1.13
C LEU A 6 9.61 -13.05 0.49
N ARG A 7 10.72 -13.70 0.10
CA ARG A 7 10.66 -15.04 -0.51
C ARG A 7 10.21 -16.09 0.51
N HIS A 8 10.74 -16.01 1.71
CA HIS A 8 10.32 -16.86 2.81
C HIS A 8 8.86 -16.61 3.19
N ALA A 9 8.49 -15.33 3.35
CA ALA A 9 7.11 -14.93 3.67
C ALA A 9 6.09 -15.42 2.63
N TRP A 10 6.43 -15.41 1.33
CA TRP A 10 5.58 -15.97 0.29
C TRP A 10 5.47 -17.49 0.40
N THR A 11 6.58 -18.18 0.63
CA THR A 11 6.60 -19.65 0.73
C THR A 11 5.72 -20.15 1.88
N GLU A 12 5.70 -19.41 3.00
CA GLU A 12 4.80 -19.71 4.12
C GLU A 12 3.34 -19.37 3.80
N LEU A 13 3.10 -18.26 3.09
CA LEU A 13 1.76 -17.78 2.77
C LEU A 13 1.05 -18.68 1.76
N LEU A 14 1.75 -19.07 0.69
CA LEU A 14 1.19 -19.89 -0.40
C LEU A 14 2.15 -21.01 -0.79
N PRO A 15 2.27 -22.07 0.06
CA PRO A 15 3.10 -23.21 -0.23
C PRO A 15 2.73 -23.85 -1.57
N GLY A 16 3.73 -24.27 -2.34
CA GLY A 16 3.52 -24.92 -3.65
C GLY A 16 3.32 -23.95 -4.82
N GLN A 17 3.36 -22.63 -4.58
CA GLN A 17 3.23 -21.61 -5.64
C GLN A 17 4.48 -20.70 -5.75
N PRO A 18 5.71 -21.25 -5.86
CA PRO A 18 6.92 -20.43 -5.90
C PRO A 18 7.00 -19.58 -7.18
N ALA A 19 6.45 -20.06 -8.30
CA ALA A 19 6.43 -19.34 -9.57
C ALA A 19 5.60 -18.05 -9.48
N LEU A 20 4.44 -18.10 -8.81
CA LEU A 20 3.62 -16.92 -8.58
C LEU A 20 4.31 -15.91 -7.66
N GLY A 21 4.98 -16.38 -6.61
CA GLY A 21 5.79 -15.50 -5.75
C GLY A 21 6.91 -14.80 -6.51
N ALA A 22 7.59 -15.53 -7.40
CA ALA A 22 8.63 -14.96 -8.25
C ALA A 22 8.06 -13.94 -9.25
N GLU A 23 6.89 -14.20 -9.85
CA GLU A 23 6.19 -13.26 -10.71
C GLU A 23 5.87 -11.96 -9.95
N LEU A 24 5.28 -12.05 -8.76
CA LEU A 24 4.95 -10.88 -7.97
C LEU A 24 6.20 -10.08 -7.57
N LEU A 25 7.24 -10.75 -7.09
CA LEU A 25 8.51 -10.07 -6.76
C LEU A 25 9.14 -9.40 -7.97
N ALA A 26 9.04 -9.99 -9.17
CA ALA A 26 9.50 -9.35 -10.40
C ALA A 26 8.73 -8.07 -10.70
N ARG A 27 7.39 -8.06 -10.51
CA ARG A 27 6.54 -6.87 -10.64
C ARG A 27 6.90 -5.77 -9.64
N TRP A 28 7.04 -6.12 -8.37
CA TRP A 28 7.48 -5.21 -7.31
C TRP A 28 8.93 -4.70 -7.49
N SER A 29 9.71 -5.32 -8.38
CA SER A 29 11.09 -4.93 -8.69
C SER A 29 11.23 -4.27 -10.07
N GLU A 30 10.13 -3.86 -10.70
CA GLU A 30 10.15 -3.17 -12.00
C GLU A 30 10.97 -1.88 -11.93
N PRO A 31 11.82 -1.58 -12.93
CA PRO A 31 12.82 -0.52 -12.82
C PRO A 31 12.26 0.91 -12.74
N HIS A 32 10.98 1.12 -13.07
CA HIS A 32 10.32 2.42 -12.92
C HIS A 32 9.87 2.70 -11.47
N ARG A 33 9.74 1.68 -10.63
CA ARG A 33 9.30 1.81 -9.24
C ARG A 33 10.41 2.38 -8.37
N ARG A 34 10.06 3.33 -7.53
CA ARG A 34 10.96 3.97 -6.54
C ARG A 34 10.39 3.96 -5.14
N TYR A 35 9.05 4.07 -5.05
CA TYR A 35 8.30 3.98 -3.81
C TYR A 35 7.48 2.69 -3.75
N HIS A 36 6.69 2.39 -4.80
CA HIS A 36 5.84 1.19 -4.85
C HIS A 36 6.66 -0.05 -5.24
N ASP A 37 7.72 -0.29 -4.47
CA ASP A 37 8.70 -1.37 -4.67
C ASP A 37 8.64 -2.44 -3.57
N THR A 38 9.60 -3.36 -3.57
CA THR A 38 9.70 -4.44 -2.58
C THR A 38 9.87 -3.93 -1.14
N SER A 39 10.37 -2.71 -0.93
CA SER A 39 10.51 -2.11 0.39
C SER A 39 9.15 -1.69 0.94
N HIS A 40 8.30 -1.09 0.10
CA HIS A 40 6.92 -0.79 0.45
C HIS A 40 6.12 -2.06 0.75
N LEU A 41 6.23 -3.09 -0.09
CA LEU A 41 5.58 -4.39 0.16
C LEU A 41 5.97 -4.96 1.52
N ALA A 42 7.27 -4.96 1.84
CA ALA A 42 7.76 -5.46 3.13
C ALA A 42 7.19 -4.65 4.31
N ALA A 43 7.25 -3.32 4.22
CA ALA A 43 6.74 -2.41 5.25
C ALA A 43 5.23 -2.57 5.47
N ALA A 44 4.44 -2.73 4.39
CA ALA A 44 3.01 -2.96 4.49
C ALA A 44 2.68 -4.33 5.14
N LEU A 45 3.43 -5.38 4.83
CA LEU A 45 3.27 -6.70 5.47
C LEU A 45 3.63 -6.66 6.97
N GLU A 46 4.71 -5.95 7.34
CA GLU A 46 5.08 -5.74 8.75
C GLU A 46 4.00 -4.94 9.48
N SER A 47 3.51 -3.87 8.89
CA SER A 47 2.43 -3.04 9.44
C SER A 47 1.14 -3.85 9.61
N LEU A 48 0.79 -4.70 8.64
CA LEU A 48 -0.37 -5.59 8.74
C LEU A 48 -0.24 -6.56 9.94
N ALA A 49 0.95 -7.12 10.16
CA ALA A 49 1.21 -7.98 11.31
C ALA A 49 1.07 -7.21 12.64
N GLU A 50 1.54 -5.97 12.72
CA GLU A 50 1.38 -5.09 13.89
C GLU A 50 -0.09 -4.78 14.22
N LEU A 51 -0.96 -4.76 13.20
CA LEU A 51 -2.41 -4.58 13.35
C LEU A 51 -3.14 -5.87 13.78
N GLY A 52 -2.41 -6.97 13.98
CA GLY A 52 -2.98 -8.29 14.23
C GLY A 52 -3.59 -8.92 12.98
N GLY A 53 -3.29 -8.41 11.81
CA GLY A 53 -3.67 -8.97 10.52
C GLY A 53 -2.82 -10.19 10.19
N ALA A 54 -3.36 -11.36 10.46
CA ALA A 54 -2.68 -12.62 10.18
C ALA A 54 -3.45 -13.50 9.19
N ALA A 55 -4.65 -13.09 8.79
CA ALA A 55 -5.44 -13.86 7.85
C ALA A 55 -4.75 -13.96 6.49
N ARG A 56 -4.82 -15.15 5.89
CA ARG A 56 -4.20 -15.43 4.59
C ARG A 56 -4.66 -14.46 3.51
N VAL A 57 -5.94 -14.15 3.47
CA VAL A 57 -6.55 -13.26 2.48
C VAL A 57 -6.04 -11.82 2.60
N GLU A 58 -5.80 -11.33 3.82
CA GLU A 58 -5.26 -9.98 4.06
C GLU A 58 -3.80 -9.88 3.58
N ARG A 59 -2.98 -10.88 3.93
CA ARG A 59 -1.58 -10.93 3.47
C ARG A 59 -1.50 -11.05 1.95
N LEU A 60 -2.34 -11.87 1.33
CA LEU A 60 -2.43 -11.95 -0.13
C LEU A 60 -2.88 -10.61 -0.74
N ALA A 61 -3.82 -9.90 -0.13
CA ALA A 61 -4.23 -8.59 -0.60
C ALA A 61 -3.06 -7.59 -0.62
N ILE A 62 -2.23 -7.56 0.43
CA ILE A 62 -1.01 -6.72 0.45
C ILE A 62 -0.01 -7.17 -0.63
N TRP A 63 0.14 -8.46 -0.92
CA TRP A 63 1.00 -8.91 -2.01
C TRP A 63 0.53 -8.43 -3.39
N PHE A 64 -0.78 -8.24 -3.58
CA PHE A 64 -1.37 -7.91 -4.87
C PHE A 64 -1.74 -6.44 -5.03
N HIS A 65 -1.85 -5.61 -3.96
CA HIS A 65 -2.49 -4.29 -4.06
C HIS A 65 -1.87 -3.38 -5.14
N ASP A 66 -0.55 -3.36 -5.25
CA ASP A 66 0.20 -2.61 -6.26
C ASP A 66 0.99 -3.53 -7.21
N ALA A 67 0.55 -4.80 -7.39
CA ALA A 67 1.21 -5.72 -8.32
C ALA A 67 1.16 -5.24 -9.78
N VAL A 68 0.19 -4.42 -10.13
CA VAL A 68 0.17 -3.59 -11.33
C VAL A 68 0.37 -2.14 -10.90
N HIS A 69 1.40 -1.48 -11.43
CA HIS A 69 1.69 -0.09 -11.12
C HIS A 69 2.24 0.60 -12.39
N THR A 70 1.39 1.38 -13.03
CA THR A 70 1.69 2.11 -14.27
C THR A 70 1.48 3.61 -14.13
N GLY A 71 1.19 4.08 -12.90
CA GLY A 71 0.93 5.47 -12.56
C GLY A 71 -0.49 5.94 -12.93
N ARG A 72 -1.47 5.03 -12.92
CA ARG A 72 -2.88 5.32 -13.21
C ARG A 72 -3.76 5.02 -11.98
N PRO A 73 -3.80 5.92 -10.98
CA PRO A 73 -4.55 5.71 -9.75
C PRO A 73 -6.01 5.26 -10.01
N GLY A 74 -6.49 4.30 -9.25
CA GLY A 74 -7.79 3.69 -9.39
C GLY A 74 -7.90 2.66 -10.53
N ALA A 75 -7.12 2.79 -11.62
CA ALA A 75 -7.06 1.77 -12.67
C ALA A 75 -6.06 0.66 -12.30
N ASP A 76 -4.89 1.03 -11.79
CA ASP A 76 -3.85 0.08 -11.42
C ASP A 76 -4.30 -0.86 -10.29
N GLU A 77 -5.05 -0.37 -9.30
CA GLU A 77 -5.60 -1.21 -8.23
C GLU A 77 -6.70 -2.16 -8.76
N ARG A 78 -7.51 -1.71 -9.75
CA ARG A 78 -8.47 -2.60 -10.42
C ARG A 78 -7.78 -3.69 -11.23
N ASP A 79 -6.72 -3.33 -11.95
CA ASP A 79 -5.90 -4.28 -12.72
C ASP A 79 -5.16 -5.25 -11.77
N SER A 80 -4.69 -4.78 -10.61
CA SER A 80 -4.12 -5.58 -9.53
C SER A 80 -5.13 -6.57 -8.95
N ALA A 81 -6.37 -6.12 -8.70
CA ALA A 81 -7.45 -6.98 -8.21
C ALA A 81 -7.82 -8.07 -9.24
N GLU A 82 -7.83 -7.74 -10.53
CA GLU A 82 -8.09 -8.73 -11.60
C GLU A 82 -6.93 -9.71 -11.77
N LEU A 83 -5.68 -9.23 -11.63
CA LEU A 83 -4.51 -10.09 -11.56
C LEU A 83 -4.63 -11.08 -10.39
N ALA A 84 -5.04 -10.61 -9.20
CA ALA A 84 -5.25 -11.46 -8.04
C ALA A 84 -6.30 -12.53 -8.33
N ARG A 85 -7.46 -12.17 -8.90
CA ARG A 85 -8.50 -13.13 -9.27
C ARG A 85 -7.96 -14.24 -10.19
N THR A 86 -7.29 -13.83 -11.27
CA THR A 86 -6.78 -14.76 -12.27
C THR A 86 -5.71 -15.69 -11.70
N ARG A 87 -4.71 -15.12 -11.01
CA ARG A 87 -3.57 -15.89 -10.50
C ARG A 87 -3.93 -16.81 -9.35
N LEU A 88 -4.75 -16.34 -8.42
CA LEU A 88 -5.15 -17.15 -7.26
C LEU A 88 -6.13 -18.26 -7.65
N SER A 89 -7.03 -18.01 -8.60
CA SER A 89 -7.87 -19.08 -9.16
C SER A 89 -7.02 -20.15 -9.85
N SER A 90 -6.04 -19.74 -10.65
CA SER A 90 -5.11 -20.69 -11.32
C SER A 90 -4.23 -21.44 -10.31
N ALA A 91 -3.93 -20.84 -9.16
CA ALA A 91 -3.23 -21.46 -8.05
C ALA A 91 -4.10 -22.40 -7.20
N GLY A 92 -5.38 -22.53 -7.53
CA GLY A 92 -6.32 -23.42 -6.84
C GLY A 92 -6.87 -22.89 -5.52
N LEU A 93 -6.83 -21.57 -5.28
CA LEU A 93 -7.52 -21.00 -4.13
C LEU A 93 -9.02 -21.14 -4.26
N HIS A 94 -9.67 -21.29 -3.11
CA HIS A 94 -11.14 -21.33 -3.07
C HIS A 94 -11.72 -20.03 -3.67
N PRO A 95 -12.80 -20.09 -4.50
CA PRO A 95 -13.39 -18.92 -5.15
C PRO A 95 -13.76 -17.79 -4.16
N HIS A 96 -14.26 -18.12 -2.98
CA HIS A 96 -14.57 -17.16 -1.92
C HIS A 96 -13.33 -16.39 -1.48
N ASP A 97 -12.20 -17.07 -1.20
CA ASP A 97 -10.97 -16.43 -0.77
C ASP A 97 -10.37 -15.56 -1.87
N THR A 98 -10.43 -16.04 -3.12
CA THR A 98 -9.99 -15.28 -4.29
C THR A 98 -10.79 -13.99 -4.46
N ALA A 99 -12.13 -14.06 -4.32
CA ALA A 99 -12.99 -12.89 -4.38
C ALA A 99 -12.70 -11.91 -3.23
N GLU A 100 -12.46 -12.42 -2.03
CA GLU A 100 -12.15 -11.62 -0.85
C GLU A 100 -10.79 -10.90 -0.99
N VAL A 101 -9.75 -11.58 -1.48
CA VAL A 101 -8.46 -10.93 -1.78
C VAL A 101 -8.65 -9.78 -2.76
N ALA A 102 -9.35 -10.01 -3.87
CA ALA A 102 -9.59 -8.97 -4.87
C ALA A 102 -10.40 -7.80 -4.31
N ARG A 103 -11.39 -8.08 -3.44
CA ARG A 103 -12.15 -7.04 -2.74
C ARG A 103 -11.25 -6.22 -1.82
N LEU A 104 -10.36 -6.87 -1.08
CA LEU A 104 -9.43 -6.20 -0.18
C LEU A 104 -8.42 -5.34 -0.94
N VAL A 105 -7.93 -5.79 -2.10
CA VAL A 105 -7.11 -4.97 -3.00
C VAL A 105 -7.86 -3.70 -3.41
N LEU A 106 -9.15 -3.79 -3.76
CA LEU A 106 -9.95 -2.63 -4.15
C LEU A 106 -10.20 -1.62 -3.00
N VAL A 107 -10.00 -2.01 -1.74
CA VAL A 107 -10.07 -1.07 -0.61
C VAL A 107 -8.97 0.01 -0.72
N THR A 108 -7.80 -0.31 -1.27
CA THR A 108 -6.69 0.64 -1.39
C THR A 108 -6.92 1.75 -2.42
N VAL A 109 -7.95 1.63 -3.28
CA VAL A 109 -8.34 2.71 -4.22
C VAL A 109 -8.70 4.00 -3.48
N HIS A 110 -9.48 3.88 -2.41
CA HIS A 110 -10.01 5.02 -1.66
C HIS A 110 -9.70 4.97 -0.16
N HIS A 111 -9.09 3.89 0.33
CA HIS A 111 -8.85 3.63 1.76
C HIS A 111 -10.10 3.82 2.63
N SER A 112 -11.24 3.38 2.10
CA SER A 112 -12.55 3.56 2.73
C SER A 112 -13.27 2.20 2.87
N PRO A 113 -12.81 1.36 3.81
CA PRO A 113 -13.46 0.09 4.09
C PRO A 113 -14.89 0.31 4.60
N THR A 114 -15.78 -0.61 4.28
CA THR A 114 -17.18 -0.52 4.77
C THR A 114 -17.23 -0.63 6.30
N PRO A 115 -18.20 0.03 6.97
CA PRO A 115 -18.38 -0.14 8.41
C PRO A 115 -18.53 -1.62 8.81
N GLY A 116 -17.75 -2.07 9.80
CA GLY A 116 -17.77 -3.46 10.24
C GLY A 116 -16.91 -4.42 9.40
N ASP A 117 -16.04 -3.90 8.53
CA ASP A 117 -15.05 -4.66 7.76
C ASP A 117 -13.65 -4.59 8.42
N PRO A 118 -13.32 -5.47 9.37
CA PRO A 118 -12.05 -5.43 10.06
C PRO A 118 -10.86 -5.82 9.15
N ALA A 119 -11.08 -6.63 8.12
CA ALA A 119 -10.02 -7.01 7.18
C ALA A 119 -9.68 -5.85 6.26
N GLY A 120 -10.67 -5.17 5.68
CA GLY A 120 -10.47 -3.97 4.89
C GLY A 120 -9.83 -2.84 5.70
N ALA A 121 -10.25 -2.66 6.96
CA ALA A 121 -9.64 -1.69 7.87
C ALA A 121 -8.14 -1.94 8.08
N ARG A 122 -7.73 -3.21 8.30
CA ARG A 122 -6.32 -3.55 8.49
C ARG A 122 -5.50 -3.41 7.21
N VAL A 123 -6.04 -3.82 6.06
CA VAL A 123 -5.35 -3.67 4.77
C VAL A 123 -5.14 -2.20 4.43
N SER A 124 -6.18 -1.36 4.57
CA SER A 124 -6.07 0.09 4.38
C SER A 124 -5.05 0.74 5.31
N ASP A 125 -5.12 0.43 6.60
CA ASP A 125 -4.23 1.02 7.60
C ASP A 125 -2.77 0.56 7.41
N ALA A 126 -2.55 -0.69 6.99
CA ALA A 126 -1.21 -1.23 6.74
C ALA A 126 -0.51 -0.54 5.57
N ASP A 127 -1.25 -0.27 4.51
CA ASP A 127 -0.75 0.46 3.33
C ASP A 127 -0.44 1.93 3.67
N LEU A 128 -1.31 2.60 4.41
CA LEU A 128 -1.13 3.98 4.84
C LEU A 128 -0.17 4.15 6.03
N ALA A 129 0.37 3.09 6.62
CA ALA A 129 1.19 3.17 7.84
C ALA A 129 2.43 4.07 7.68
N VAL A 130 2.99 4.18 6.47
CA VAL A 130 4.12 5.05 6.14
C VAL A 130 3.84 6.52 6.49
N LEU A 131 2.59 6.98 6.40
CA LEU A 131 2.21 8.34 6.77
C LEU A 131 2.55 8.66 8.23
N GLY A 132 2.48 7.65 9.11
CA GLY A 132 2.81 7.74 10.54
C GLY A 132 4.23 7.30 10.89
N SER A 133 5.13 7.14 9.93
CA SER A 133 6.55 6.85 10.17
C SER A 133 7.27 8.05 10.81
N ASP A 134 8.51 7.87 11.24
CA ASP A 134 9.31 9.02 11.69
C ASP A 134 9.52 10.03 10.55
N PRO A 135 9.75 11.32 10.84
CA PRO A 135 9.80 12.36 9.82
C PRO A 135 10.86 12.13 8.74
N ILE A 136 11.99 11.49 9.08
CA ILE A 136 13.07 11.21 8.11
C ILE A 136 12.63 10.12 7.15
N ALA A 137 12.02 9.04 7.66
CA ALA A 137 11.48 7.96 6.84
C ALA A 137 10.31 8.44 5.96
N TYR A 138 9.44 9.31 6.50
CA TYR A 138 8.37 9.93 5.73
C TYR A 138 8.92 10.78 4.59
N ALA A 139 9.88 11.69 4.86
CA ALA A 139 10.51 12.52 3.84
C ALA A 139 11.20 11.67 2.75
N ALA A 140 11.85 10.57 3.13
CA ALA A 140 12.42 9.63 2.17
C ALA A 140 11.35 8.99 1.27
N SER A 141 10.19 8.65 1.82
CA SER A 141 9.05 8.12 1.04
C SER A 141 8.51 9.15 0.04
N VAL A 142 8.39 10.41 0.45
CA VAL A 142 7.97 11.52 -0.43
C VAL A 142 8.97 11.72 -1.57
N ALA A 143 10.28 11.71 -1.27
CA ALA A 143 11.33 11.79 -2.28
C ALA A 143 11.26 10.62 -3.28
N ALA A 144 10.98 9.41 -2.80
CA ALA A 144 10.80 8.23 -3.64
C ALA A 144 9.55 8.34 -4.54
N LEU A 145 8.42 8.81 -4.00
CA LEU A 145 7.20 9.11 -4.78
C LEU A 145 7.48 10.15 -5.88
N ARG A 146 8.23 11.22 -5.56
CA ARG A 146 8.62 12.22 -6.56
C ARG A 146 9.51 11.63 -7.65
N ALA A 147 10.47 10.79 -7.27
CA ALA A 147 11.36 10.11 -8.21
C ALA A 147 10.63 9.09 -9.10
N GLU A 148 9.54 8.49 -8.62
CA GLU A 148 8.70 7.56 -9.37
C GLU A 148 7.84 8.30 -10.42
N ALA A 149 7.41 9.51 -10.14
CA ALA A 149 6.64 10.36 -11.06
C ALA A 149 7.52 10.92 -12.20
N THR A 150 8.27 10.03 -12.87
CA THR A 150 9.22 10.38 -13.93
C THR A 150 8.52 11.09 -15.09
N GLY A 151 9.08 12.22 -15.53
CA GLY A 151 8.54 13.00 -16.66
C GLY A 151 7.37 13.94 -16.27
N THR A 152 6.90 13.90 -15.04
CA THR A 152 5.90 14.88 -14.56
C THR A 152 6.59 16.21 -14.26
N PRO A 153 6.17 17.33 -14.89
CA PRO A 153 6.66 18.67 -14.56
C PRO A 153 6.47 19.00 -13.06
N GLU A 154 7.37 19.82 -12.53
CA GLU A 154 7.39 20.09 -11.08
C GLU A 154 6.12 20.78 -10.58
N ASP A 155 5.58 21.71 -11.35
CA ASP A 155 4.32 22.40 -11.06
C ASP A 155 3.11 21.44 -11.03
N VAL A 156 3.05 20.51 -11.98
CA VAL A 156 2.00 19.47 -12.06
C VAL A 156 2.13 18.48 -10.89
N TRP A 157 3.35 18.05 -10.58
CA TRP A 157 3.60 17.20 -9.42
C TRP A 157 3.14 17.88 -8.13
N ARG A 158 3.55 19.13 -7.92
CA ARG A 158 3.22 19.90 -6.72
C ARG A 158 1.70 20.07 -6.56
N GLU A 159 1.00 20.45 -7.62
CA GLU A 159 -0.45 20.59 -7.59
C GLU A 159 -1.14 19.27 -7.25
N THR A 160 -0.77 18.20 -7.92
CA THR A 160 -1.32 16.85 -7.69
C THR A 160 -1.05 16.41 -6.26
N ARG A 161 0.16 16.66 -5.76
CA ARG A 161 0.55 16.27 -4.40
C ARG A 161 -0.19 17.08 -3.34
N LEU A 162 -0.33 18.39 -3.51
CA LEU A 162 -1.12 19.25 -2.62
C LEU A 162 -2.59 18.81 -2.54
N ASN A 163 -3.19 18.44 -3.66
CA ASN A 163 -4.55 17.91 -3.69
C ASN A 163 -4.64 16.59 -2.89
N ARG A 164 -3.68 15.68 -3.08
CA ARG A 164 -3.65 14.42 -2.32
C ARG A 164 -3.46 14.64 -0.82
N LEU A 165 -2.60 15.58 -0.43
CA LEU A 165 -2.39 15.95 0.97
C LEU A 165 -3.68 16.52 1.59
N ALA A 166 -4.39 17.39 0.87
CA ALA A 166 -5.66 17.94 1.32
C ALA A 166 -6.73 16.86 1.53
N GLU A 167 -6.83 15.89 0.62
CA GLU A 167 -7.70 14.72 0.78
C GLU A 167 -7.35 13.92 2.04
N LEU A 168 -6.06 13.55 2.22
CA LEU A 168 -5.62 12.78 3.37
C LEU A 168 -5.82 13.53 4.69
N LEU A 169 -5.59 14.85 4.70
CA LEU A 169 -5.80 15.70 5.88
C LEU A 169 -7.27 15.84 6.28
N THR A 170 -8.19 15.72 5.33
CA THR A 170 -9.64 15.80 5.57
C THR A 170 -10.31 14.44 5.75
N THR A 171 -9.63 13.34 5.42
CA THR A 171 -10.16 11.98 5.58
C THR A 171 -10.36 11.63 7.06
N GLU A 172 -11.59 11.26 7.43
CA GLU A 172 -11.96 10.85 8.78
C GLU A 172 -12.80 9.56 8.76
N PRO A 173 -12.33 8.49 9.39
CA PRO A 173 -11.01 8.35 9.99
C PRO A 173 -9.91 8.09 8.94
N LEU A 174 -8.70 8.62 9.17
CA LEU A 174 -7.52 8.31 8.33
C LEU A 174 -7.02 6.88 8.57
N PHE A 175 -7.11 6.40 9.81
CA PHE A 175 -6.86 5.00 10.19
C PHE A 175 -8.10 4.41 10.82
N HIS A 176 -8.51 3.24 10.36
CA HIS A 176 -9.78 2.61 10.71
C HIS A 176 -9.68 1.70 11.93
N THR A 177 -8.48 1.12 12.20
CA THR A 177 -8.26 0.28 13.39
C THR A 177 -7.92 1.12 14.61
N ALA A 178 -8.22 0.62 15.80
CA ALA A 178 -7.81 1.28 17.06
C ALA A 178 -6.27 1.34 17.17
N THR A 179 -5.58 0.27 16.76
CA THR A 179 -4.12 0.19 16.77
C THR A 179 -3.51 1.20 15.80
N GLY A 180 -4.00 1.31 14.56
CA GLY A 180 -3.51 2.26 13.57
C GLY A 180 -3.67 3.70 14.05
N ARG A 181 -4.84 4.06 14.59
CA ARG A 181 -5.05 5.38 15.19
C ARG A 181 -4.09 5.67 16.33
N HIS A 182 -3.91 4.71 17.25
CA HIS A 182 -3.00 4.88 18.38
C HIS A 182 -1.53 5.04 17.95
N ARG A 183 -1.08 4.24 17.00
CA ARG A 183 0.33 4.19 16.60
C ARG A 183 0.72 5.31 15.63
N TRP A 184 -0.13 5.64 14.68
CA TRP A 184 0.27 6.41 13.49
C TRP A 184 -0.44 7.75 13.33
N LEU A 185 -1.68 7.93 13.80
CA LEU A 185 -2.50 9.08 13.45
C LEU A 185 -1.86 10.43 13.77
N VAL A 186 -1.33 10.60 14.97
CA VAL A 186 -0.76 11.90 15.41
C VAL A 186 0.43 12.27 14.54
N ARG A 187 1.31 11.29 14.29
CA ARG A 187 2.51 11.53 13.48
C ARG A 187 2.16 11.69 12.00
N ALA A 188 1.21 10.93 11.49
CA ALA A 188 0.72 11.08 10.13
C ALA A 188 0.17 12.49 9.86
N ARG A 189 -0.67 13.01 10.75
CA ARG A 189 -1.18 14.39 10.63
C ARG A 189 -0.05 15.43 10.66
N ALA A 190 0.94 15.25 11.53
CA ALA A 190 2.10 16.15 11.60
C ALA A 190 2.95 16.09 10.32
N ASN A 191 3.24 14.89 9.81
CA ASN A 191 4.01 14.71 8.57
C ASN A 191 3.29 15.33 7.36
N LEU A 192 1.99 15.05 7.20
CA LEU A 192 1.17 15.59 6.10
C LEU A 192 1.10 17.13 6.12
N LEU A 193 0.95 17.73 7.30
CA LEU A 193 0.92 19.19 7.46
C LEU A 193 2.29 19.81 7.16
N ALA A 194 3.39 19.20 7.62
CA ALA A 194 4.74 19.68 7.35
C ALA A 194 5.05 19.64 5.83
N GLU A 195 4.75 18.54 5.14
CA GLU A 195 4.93 18.44 3.70
C GLU A 195 4.07 19.46 2.94
N GLN A 196 2.81 19.63 3.35
CA GLN A 196 1.92 20.63 2.73
C GLN A 196 2.52 22.04 2.83
N GLN A 197 3.05 22.41 4.01
CA GLN A 197 3.66 23.72 4.23
C GLN A 197 4.92 23.89 3.37
N GLU A 198 5.79 22.88 3.31
CA GLU A 198 7.00 22.89 2.48
C GLU A 198 6.66 23.11 0.99
N LEU A 199 5.63 22.43 0.47
CA LEU A 199 5.20 22.59 -0.92
C LEU A 199 4.56 23.95 -1.19
N LEU A 200 3.91 24.59 -0.21
CA LEU A 200 3.34 25.93 -0.34
C LEU A 200 4.45 27.00 -0.30
N ASP A 201 5.49 26.80 0.53
CA ASP A 201 6.60 27.76 0.68
C ASP A 201 7.59 27.69 -0.49
N ALA A 202 7.62 26.60 -1.26
CA ALA A 202 8.49 26.43 -2.44
C ALA A 202 8.00 27.21 -3.68
N THR A 203 7.12 28.21 -3.51
CA THR A 203 6.56 29.08 -4.56
C THR A 203 7.42 30.34 -4.71
#